data_d42f86ae4b4e8a0a383644ea951cc6a5
#
_entry.id   d42f86ae4b4e8a0a383644ea951cc6a5
#
_cell.length_a   1.000
_cell.length_b   1.000
_cell.length_c   1.000
_cell.angle_alpha   90.00
_cell.angle_beta   90.00
_cell.angle_gamma   90.00
#
_symmetry.space_group_name_H-M   'P 1'
#
loop_
_entity.id
_entity.type
_entity.pdbx_description
1 polymer ?
#
loop_
_entity_poly.entity_id
_entity_poly.type
_entity_poly.pdbx_seq_one_letter_code
_entity_poly.pdbx_strand_id
1 'polypeptide(L)'
;STPRSEGRVVIIGAGIAGLATAVLLAEEGSSVTIVEKNSTVGGRAGSFEDPATPGFRWDTGPSWYLMPEAYDNFYALAGTSTEDQLELVNLEPGYRVFPEGAAHFDVSSDPATLAELFENIEPGAGKKLEAYLAKAGEIYAVSVENFLYTTFSNLRPFLGLGSIGAGIDLLKNLLASLSQHVSSQFTDVRLRQILTYPAVFLSSRPEDTPALYQLMSYTDLVQGVKYPLGGFTAVVESLHKLAKQRGVEILFETSCVA
;
A
#
# COMPACT_ATOMS: atom_id res chain seq x y z
N SER A 1 -9.27 -15.23 -30.38
CA SER A 1 -9.99 -14.88 -29.12
C SER A 1 -11.11 -15.88 -28.94
N THR A 2 -10.98 -16.73 -27.94
CA THR A 2 -12.05 -17.63 -27.52
C THR A 2 -13.17 -16.77 -26.94
N PRO A 3 -14.45 -16.96 -27.29
CA PRO A 3 -15.53 -16.26 -26.62
C PRO A 3 -15.52 -16.67 -25.16
N ARG A 4 -15.26 -15.69 -24.27
CA ARG A 4 -15.34 -15.89 -22.82
C ARG A 4 -16.81 -16.13 -22.49
N SER A 5 -17.06 -17.13 -21.66
CA SER A 5 -18.41 -17.45 -21.18
C SER A 5 -19.05 -16.20 -20.56
N GLU A 6 -20.25 -15.87 -20.98
CA GLU A 6 -21.15 -14.92 -20.30
C GLU A 6 -21.45 -15.48 -18.90
N GLY A 7 -20.44 -15.42 -18.00
CA GLY A 7 -20.55 -15.93 -16.64
C GLY A 7 -21.25 -14.92 -15.77
N ARG A 8 -22.22 -15.39 -14.99
CA ARG A 8 -22.76 -14.61 -13.87
C ARG A 8 -21.87 -14.78 -12.67
N VAL A 9 -21.31 -13.68 -12.14
CA VAL A 9 -20.39 -13.67 -10.98
C VAL A 9 -21.04 -12.95 -9.82
N VAL A 10 -20.98 -13.55 -8.64
CA VAL A 10 -21.40 -12.92 -7.37
C VAL A 10 -20.13 -12.71 -6.52
N ILE A 11 -19.94 -11.46 -6.06
CA ILE A 11 -18.83 -11.06 -5.20
C ILE A 11 -19.38 -10.72 -3.82
N ILE A 12 -18.78 -11.26 -2.78
CA ILE A 12 -19.17 -10.97 -1.39
C ILE A 12 -18.27 -9.85 -0.84
N GLY A 13 -18.89 -8.70 -0.58
CA GLY A 13 -18.24 -7.52 0.01
C GLY A 13 -17.86 -6.45 -1.03
N ALA A 14 -18.30 -5.21 -0.77
CA ALA A 14 -18.01 -4.02 -1.55
C ALA A 14 -16.81 -3.21 -1.00
N GLY A 15 -15.79 -3.87 -0.47
CA GLY A 15 -14.50 -3.26 -0.16
C GLY A 15 -13.67 -3.05 -1.43
N ILE A 16 -12.47 -2.46 -1.31
CA ILE A 16 -11.57 -2.17 -2.44
C ILE A 16 -11.38 -3.40 -3.34
N ALA A 17 -11.05 -4.56 -2.75
CA ALA A 17 -10.81 -5.78 -3.51
C ALA A 17 -12.05 -6.25 -4.29
N GLY A 18 -13.23 -6.23 -3.65
CA GLY A 18 -14.49 -6.61 -4.29
C GLY A 18 -14.87 -5.67 -5.42
N LEU A 19 -14.76 -4.36 -5.20
CA LEU A 19 -15.03 -3.34 -6.22
C LEU A 19 -14.06 -3.45 -7.39
N ALA A 20 -12.76 -3.55 -7.14
CA ALA A 20 -11.74 -3.68 -8.19
C ALA A 20 -11.95 -4.95 -9.02
N THR A 21 -12.22 -6.09 -8.36
CA THR A 21 -12.53 -7.36 -9.05
C THR A 21 -13.77 -7.23 -9.92
N ALA A 22 -14.83 -6.58 -9.39
CA ALA A 22 -16.06 -6.36 -10.13
C ALA A 22 -15.85 -5.52 -11.39
N VAL A 23 -15.09 -4.43 -11.27
CA VAL A 23 -14.75 -3.55 -12.39
C VAL A 23 -14.04 -4.33 -13.50
N LEU A 24 -13.02 -5.11 -13.17
CA LEU A 24 -12.23 -5.85 -14.17
C LEU A 24 -13.05 -6.99 -14.81
N LEU A 25 -13.85 -7.71 -14.04
CA LEU A 25 -14.71 -8.77 -14.58
C LEU A 25 -15.81 -8.22 -15.49
N ALA A 26 -16.40 -7.07 -15.11
CA ALA A 26 -17.39 -6.40 -15.94
C ALA A 26 -16.79 -5.82 -17.22
N GLU A 27 -15.55 -5.29 -17.17
CA GLU A 27 -14.80 -4.85 -18.35
C GLU A 27 -14.56 -6.01 -19.33
N GLU A 28 -14.39 -7.23 -18.80
CA GLU A 28 -14.26 -8.45 -19.61
C GLU A 28 -15.61 -9.04 -20.09
N GLY A 29 -16.75 -8.37 -19.79
CA GLY A 29 -18.09 -8.76 -20.27
C GLY A 29 -18.85 -9.70 -19.34
N SER A 30 -18.38 -9.94 -18.11
CA SER A 30 -19.12 -10.72 -17.11
C SER A 30 -20.29 -9.91 -16.52
N SER A 31 -21.43 -10.56 -16.24
CA SER A 31 -22.51 -9.99 -15.42
C SER A 31 -22.14 -10.13 -13.95
N VAL A 32 -21.93 -8.99 -13.27
CA VAL A 32 -21.41 -8.99 -11.87
C VAL A 32 -22.43 -8.40 -10.91
N THR A 33 -22.67 -9.11 -9.81
CA THR A 33 -23.44 -8.63 -8.66
C THR A 33 -22.58 -8.66 -7.42
N ILE A 34 -22.49 -7.55 -6.68
CA ILE A 34 -21.81 -7.49 -5.36
C ILE A 34 -22.89 -7.57 -4.28
N VAL A 35 -22.64 -8.37 -3.24
CA VAL A 35 -23.47 -8.44 -2.04
C VAL A 35 -22.71 -7.79 -0.90
N GLU A 36 -23.24 -6.69 -0.32
CA GLU A 36 -22.61 -5.92 0.76
C GLU A 36 -23.55 -5.85 1.97
N LYS A 37 -23.01 -6.19 3.13
CA LYS A 37 -23.78 -6.19 4.38
C LYS A 37 -24.11 -4.81 4.93
N ASN A 38 -23.30 -3.81 4.61
CA ASN A 38 -23.46 -2.43 5.05
C ASN A 38 -24.31 -1.65 4.03
N SER A 39 -24.73 -0.44 4.43
CA SER A 39 -25.41 0.51 3.53
C SER A 39 -24.47 1.28 2.61
N THR A 40 -23.14 1.13 2.77
CA THR A 40 -22.11 1.86 2.02
C THR A 40 -21.00 0.94 1.55
N VAL A 41 -20.30 1.36 0.50
CA VAL A 41 -19.09 0.70 -0.01
C VAL A 41 -17.85 1.10 0.81
N GLY A 42 -16.73 0.41 0.58
CA GLY A 42 -15.39 0.78 1.09
C GLY A 42 -14.85 -0.20 2.11
N GLY A 43 -15.69 -0.87 2.88
CA GLY A 43 -15.22 -1.81 3.90
C GLY A 43 -14.27 -1.12 4.90
N ARG A 44 -13.02 -1.59 4.98
CA ARG A 44 -12.00 -1.00 5.88
C ARG A 44 -11.37 0.30 5.36
N ALA A 45 -11.62 0.69 4.12
CA ALA A 45 -11.15 1.93 3.52
C ALA A 45 -12.28 2.97 3.39
N GLY A 46 -13.26 2.90 4.27
CA GLY A 46 -14.35 3.86 4.35
C GLY A 46 -13.98 5.13 5.13
N SER A 47 -14.96 5.96 5.36
CA SER A 47 -14.86 7.14 6.22
C SER A 47 -16.11 7.26 7.10
N PHE A 48 -16.02 8.09 8.13
CA PHE A 48 -17.17 8.46 8.93
C PHE A 48 -17.20 9.97 9.18
N GLU A 49 -18.38 10.48 9.41
CA GLU A 49 -18.63 11.85 9.88
C GLU A 49 -19.23 11.75 11.28
N ASP A 50 -18.75 12.56 12.21
CA ASP A 50 -19.37 12.67 13.53
C ASP A 50 -20.51 13.69 13.46
N PRO A 51 -21.76 13.31 13.77
CA PRO A 51 -22.87 14.24 13.82
C PRO A 51 -22.67 15.44 14.74
N ALA A 52 -21.79 15.30 15.77
CA ALA A 52 -21.45 16.40 16.69
C ALA A 52 -20.50 17.43 16.05
N THR A 53 -19.81 17.08 14.98
CA THR A 53 -18.86 17.95 14.26
C THR A 53 -19.12 17.96 12.76
N PRO A 54 -20.26 18.53 12.31
CA PRO A 54 -20.62 18.51 10.88
C PRO A 54 -19.54 19.16 10.01
N GLY A 55 -19.27 18.54 8.86
CA GLY A 55 -18.29 19.01 7.90
C GLY A 55 -16.88 18.45 8.12
N PHE A 56 -16.66 17.68 9.19
CA PHE A 56 -15.42 16.92 9.38
C PHE A 56 -15.67 15.46 9.03
N ARG A 57 -14.74 14.89 8.24
CA ARG A 57 -14.75 13.48 7.85
C ARG A 57 -13.39 12.86 8.14
N TRP A 58 -13.41 11.65 8.67
CA TRP A 58 -12.21 10.90 9.02
C TRP A 58 -12.19 9.57 8.25
N ASP A 59 -11.01 9.22 7.73
CA ASP A 59 -10.77 7.88 7.19
C ASP A 59 -10.82 6.84 8.31
N THR A 60 -11.46 5.69 8.07
CA THR A 60 -11.57 4.60 9.05
C THR A 60 -10.42 3.59 8.95
N GLY A 61 -9.52 3.78 8.00
CA GLY A 61 -8.41 2.89 7.71
C GLY A 61 -7.23 3.62 7.09
N PRO A 62 -6.84 3.27 5.85
CA PRO A 62 -5.73 3.93 5.18
C PRO A 62 -6.07 5.40 4.88
N SER A 63 -5.08 6.27 5.04
CA SER A 63 -5.13 7.66 4.57
C SER A 63 -4.04 7.93 3.53
N TRP A 64 -2.95 7.16 3.55
CA TRP A 64 -1.82 7.30 2.66
C TRP A 64 -2.01 6.49 1.38
N TYR A 65 -1.70 7.12 0.25
CA TYR A 65 -1.69 6.49 -1.06
C TYR A 65 -0.26 6.10 -1.40
N LEU A 66 0.10 4.85 -1.08
CA LEU A 66 1.41 4.27 -1.32
C LEU A 66 1.36 3.29 -2.50
N MET A 67 2.52 3.02 -3.12
CA MET A 67 2.63 2.14 -4.29
C MET A 67 1.73 2.59 -5.46
N PRO A 68 1.87 3.83 -5.94
CA PRO A 68 0.99 4.41 -6.97
C PRO A 68 0.91 3.54 -8.23
N GLU A 69 1.99 2.89 -8.63
CA GLU A 69 2.04 2.01 -9.80
C GLU A 69 1.07 0.82 -9.73
N ALA A 70 0.69 0.37 -8.53
CA ALA A 70 -0.31 -0.69 -8.39
C ALA A 70 -1.71 -0.18 -8.78
N TYR A 71 -2.02 1.06 -8.42
CA TYR A 71 -3.27 1.71 -8.81
C TYR A 71 -3.27 2.10 -10.28
N ASP A 72 -2.14 2.63 -10.79
CA ASP A 72 -1.97 2.98 -12.19
C ASP A 72 -2.23 1.76 -13.09
N ASN A 73 -1.66 0.61 -12.71
CA ASN A 73 -1.92 -0.66 -13.40
C ASN A 73 -3.40 -1.05 -13.35
N PHE A 74 -4.05 -0.92 -12.19
CA PHE A 74 -5.48 -1.20 -12.08
C PHE A 74 -6.32 -0.28 -12.98
N TYR A 75 -6.10 1.05 -12.92
CA TYR A 75 -6.86 1.99 -13.72
C TYR A 75 -6.62 1.78 -15.22
N ALA A 76 -5.38 1.47 -15.63
CA ALA A 76 -5.08 1.12 -17.02
C ALA A 76 -5.85 -0.12 -17.49
N LEU A 77 -5.90 -1.18 -16.66
CA LEU A 77 -6.72 -2.37 -16.95
C LEU A 77 -8.20 -2.07 -17.00
N ALA A 78 -8.67 -1.09 -16.23
CA ALA A 78 -10.04 -0.60 -16.23
C ALA A 78 -10.31 0.41 -17.37
N GLY A 79 -9.39 0.63 -18.31
CA GLY A 79 -9.57 1.52 -19.46
C GLY A 79 -9.59 3.02 -19.14
N THR A 80 -8.94 3.42 -18.04
CA THR A 80 -8.85 4.82 -17.59
C THR A 80 -7.44 5.10 -17.01
N SER A 81 -7.23 6.24 -16.36
CA SER A 81 -5.98 6.57 -15.66
C SER A 81 -6.24 7.01 -14.22
N THR A 82 -5.17 7.02 -13.40
CA THR A 82 -5.24 7.56 -12.04
C THR A 82 -5.65 9.03 -12.05
N GLU A 83 -5.09 9.82 -12.96
CA GLU A 83 -5.33 11.26 -13.09
C GLU A 83 -6.79 11.58 -13.50
N ASP A 84 -7.44 10.70 -14.27
CA ASP A 84 -8.84 10.84 -14.64
C ASP A 84 -9.79 10.57 -13.46
N GLN A 85 -9.33 9.85 -12.46
CA GLN A 85 -10.16 9.36 -11.36
C GLN A 85 -9.86 10.04 -10.02
N LEU A 86 -8.63 10.47 -9.79
CA LEU A 86 -8.15 10.98 -8.50
C LEU A 86 -7.31 12.24 -8.69
N GLU A 87 -7.47 13.17 -7.78
CA GLU A 87 -6.54 14.29 -7.59
C GLU A 87 -5.60 13.94 -6.44
N LEU A 88 -4.32 13.69 -6.76
CA LEU A 88 -3.30 13.28 -5.80
C LEU A 88 -2.36 14.44 -5.51
N VAL A 89 -2.05 14.65 -4.23
CA VAL A 89 -1.02 15.58 -3.78
C VAL A 89 0.11 14.83 -3.09
N ASN A 90 1.35 15.28 -3.31
CA ASN A 90 2.48 14.79 -2.55
C ASN A 90 2.49 15.50 -1.19
N LEU A 91 2.65 14.74 -0.11
CA LEU A 91 2.80 15.31 1.23
C LEU A 91 4.27 15.67 1.47
N GLU A 92 4.51 16.93 1.85
CA GLU A 92 5.83 17.40 2.28
C GLU A 92 5.68 18.33 3.49
N PRO A 93 6.16 17.92 4.67
CA PRO A 93 6.74 16.60 4.97
C PRO A 93 5.72 15.47 4.82
N GLY A 94 6.21 14.25 4.53
CA GLY A 94 5.37 13.06 4.48
C GLY A 94 4.61 12.84 5.79
N TYR A 95 5.32 13.01 6.92
CA TYR A 95 4.75 12.96 8.27
C TYR A 95 5.68 13.59 9.31
N ARG A 96 5.15 13.80 10.50
CA ARG A 96 5.87 14.33 11.65
C ARG A 96 5.95 13.28 12.75
N VAL A 97 7.14 13.11 13.33
CA VAL A 97 7.40 12.22 14.45
C VAL A 97 7.49 13.01 15.74
N PHE A 98 6.81 12.55 16.78
CA PHE A 98 6.81 13.13 18.13
C PHE A 98 7.45 12.11 19.10
N PRO A 99 8.79 12.09 19.23
CA PRO A 99 9.45 11.19 20.16
C PRO A 99 9.17 11.59 21.61
N GLU A 100 9.05 10.61 22.49
CA GLU A 100 8.91 10.88 23.91
C GLU A 100 10.18 11.56 24.46
N GLY A 101 10.00 12.68 25.16
CA GLY A 101 11.10 13.41 25.80
C GLY A 101 12.04 14.17 24.85
N ALA A 102 11.71 14.30 23.55
CA ALA A 102 12.50 15.03 22.58
C ALA A 102 11.63 15.93 21.70
N ALA A 103 12.26 16.88 21.00
CA ALA A 103 11.57 17.70 20.01
C ALA A 103 11.08 16.84 18.85
N HIS A 104 9.92 17.22 18.31
CA HIS A 104 9.42 16.61 17.08
C HIS A 104 10.33 16.94 15.89
N PHE A 105 10.26 16.13 14.87
CA PHE A 105 10.93 16.36 13.59
C PHE A 105 10.09 15.87 12.41
N ASP A 106 10.32 16.46 11.26
CA ASP A 106 9.63 16.15 10.03
C ASP A 106 10.40 15.12 9.23
N VAL A 107 9.68 14.17 8.64
CA VAL A 107 10.22 13.17 7.73
C VAL A 107 9.86 13.57 6.30
N SER A 108 10.88 13.97 5.55
CA SER A 108 10.77 14.37 4.16
C SER A 108 10.96 13.17 3.23
N SER A 109 10.36 13.22 2.04
CA SER A 109 10.63 12.29 0.94
C SER A 109 11.78 12.76 0.03
N ASP A 110 12.34 13.96 0.29
CA ASP A 110 13.57 14.39 -0.38
C ASP A 110 14.78 13.67 0.21
N PRO A 111 15.52 12.85 -0.58
CA PRO A 111 16.61 12.01 -0.08
C PRO A 111 17.74 12.80 0.59
N ALA A 112 18.04 14.02 0.12
CA ALA A 112 19.11 14.84 0.69
C ALA A 112 18.71 15.36 2.08
N THR A 113 17.51 15.92 2.20
CA THR A 113 16.95 16.40 3.48
C THR A 113 16.84 15.27 4.50
N LEU A 114 16.42 14.09 4.05
CA LEU A 114 16.29 12.93 4.93
C LEU A 114 17.66 12.41 5.39
N ALA A 115 18.66 12.35 4.51
CA ALA A 115 20.02 11.96 4.87
C ALA A 115 20.64 12.94 5.86
N GLU A 116 20.40 14.26 5.71
CA GLU A 116 20.84 15.29 6.64
C GLU A 116 20.17 15.14 8.01
N LEU A 117 18.87 14.86 8.06
CA LEU A 117 18.16 14.56 9.31
C LEU A 117 18.79 13.38 10.04
N PHE A 118 19.08 12.29 9.32
CA PHE A 118 19.68 11.09 9.91
C PHE A 118 21.11 11.38 10.42
N GLU A 119 21.91 12.12 9.66
CA GLU A 119 23.27 12.51 10.04
C GLU A 119 23.29 13.39 11.29
N ASN A 120 22.32 14.32 11.42
CA ASN A 120 22.18 15.19 12.58
C ASN A 120 21.75 14.44 13.85
N ILE A 121 21.02 13.32 13.70
CA ILE A 121 20.59 12.49 14.84
C ILE A 121 21.71 11.53 15.28
N GLU A 122 22.37 10.86 14.32
CA GLU A 122 23.44 9.89 14.56
C GLU A 122 24.55 10.10 13.52
N PRO A 123 25.78 10.50 13.94
CA PRO A 123 26.90 10.70 13.02
C PRO A 123 27.17 9.46 12.15
N GLY A 124 27.25 9.63 10.85
CA GLY A 124 27.42 8.58 9.85
C GLY A 124 26.13 7.88 9.42
N ALA A 125 24.97 8.22 10.01
CA ALA A 125 23.71 7.58 9.66
C ALA A 125 23.18 8.03 8.30
N GLY A 126 23.49 9.22 7.82
CA GLY A 126 23.06 9.69 6.50
C GLY A 126 23.51 8.76 5.39
N LYS A 127 24.82 8.42 5.36
CA LYS A 127 25.38 7.48 4.38
C LYS A 127 24.84 6.04 4.54
N LYS A 128 24.60 5.61 5.78
CA LYS A 128 23.98 4.29 6.04
C LYS A 128 22.55 4.24 5.49
N LEU A 129 21.79 5.34 5.62
CA LEU A 129 20.45 5.45 5.10
C LEU A 129 20.42 5.35 3.58
N GLU A 130 21.31 6.06 2.88
CA GLU A 130 21.43 5.96 1.42
C GLU A 130 21.59 4.51 0.96
N ALA A 131 22.50 3.77 1.60
CA ALA A 131 22.74 2.35 1.28
C ALA A 131 21.52 1.47 1.62
N TYR A 132 20.87 1.75 2.76
CA TYR A 132 19.66 1.05 3.18
C TYR A 132 18.51 1.26 2.18
N LEU A 133 18.25 2.50 1.76
CA LEU A 133 17.19 2.83 0.80
C LEU A 133 17.47 2.31 -0.60
N ALA A 134 18.73 2.33 -1.05
CA ALA A 134 19.11 1.70 -2.31
C ALA A 134 18.78 0.19 -2.31
N LYS A 135 19.12 -0.51 -1.21
CA LYS A 135 18.81 -1.93 -1.06
C LYS A 135 17.31 -2.19 -0.95
N ALA A 136 16.57 -1.34 -0.24
CA ALA A 136 15.12 -1.40 -0.16
C ALA A 136 14.47 -1.26 -1.54
N GLY A 137 14.98 -0.36 -2.39
CA GLY A 137 14.53 -0.17 -3.77
C GLY A 137 14.77 -1.39 -4.67
N GLU A 138 15.96 -2.04 -4.55
CA GLU A 138 16.23 -3.29 -5.28
C GLU A 138 15.24 -4.39 -4.89
N ILE A 139 14.99 -4.56 -3.59
CA ILE A 139 14.03 -5.56 -3.07
C ILE A 139 12.62 -5.21 -3.54
N TYR A 140 12.25 -3.93 -3.52
CA TYR A 140 10.96 -3.46 -3.99
C TYR A 140 10.74 -3.81 -5.47
N ALA A 141 11.68 -3.47 -6.34
CA ALA A 141 11.59 -3.75 -7.77
C ALA A 141 11.40 -5.25 -8.05
N VAL A 142 12.22 -6.10 -7.41
CA VAL A 142 12.10 -7.57 -7.54
C VAL A 142 10.75 -8.06 -7.00
N SER A 143 10.27 -7.46 -5.91
CA SER A 143 9.00 -7.88 -5.29
C SER A 143 7.79 -7.52 -6.16
N VAL A 144 7.78 -6.33 -6.75
CA VAL A 144 6.72 -5.90 -7.68
C VAL A 144 6.71 -6.79 -8.91
N GLU A 145 7.87 -6.98 -9.54
CA GLU A 145 7.97 -7.76 -10.78
C GLU A 145 7.59 -9.23 -10.60
N ASN A 146 8.02 -9.88 -9.52
CA ASN A 146 7.91 -11.33 -9.38
C ASN A 146 6.80 -11.79 -8.45
N PHE A 147 6.34 -10.96 -7.50
CA PHE A 147 5.44 -11.41 -6.45
C PHE A 147 4.10 -10.66 -6.39
N LEU A 148 4.06 -9.35 -6.70
CA LEU A 148 2.85 -8.54 -6.53
C LEU A 148 1.67 -9.05 -7.37
N TYR A 149 1.94 -9.50 -8.60
CA TYR A 149 0.92 -9.95 -9.56
C TYR A 149 0.85 -11.48 -9.71
N THR A 150 1.39 -12.22 -8.75
CA THR A 150 1.34 -13.70 -8.79
C THR A 150 0.34 -14.26 -7.78
N THR A 151 -0.27 -15.38 -8.15
CA THR A 151 -1.16 -16.14 -7.26
C THR A 151 -0.41 -17.20 -6.43
N PHE A 152 0.90 -17.33 -6.58
CA PHE A 152 1.73 -18.38 -5.95
C PHE A 152 1.25 -19.81 -6.23
N SER A 153 0.46 -20.00 -7.28
CA SER A 153 -0.05 -21.32 -7.70
C SER A 153 1.05 -22.24 -8.25
N ASN A 154 2.24 -21.70 -8.51
CA ASN A 154 3.41 -22.45 -8.98
C ASN A 154 4.71 -21.81 -8.49
N LEU A 155 5.83 -22.53 -8.64
CA LEU A 155 7.17 -22.07 -8.19
C LEU A 155 7.90 -21.18 -9.21
N ARG A 156 7.30 -20.79 -10.32
CA ARG A 156 7.94 -19.97 -11.36
C ARG A 156 8.46 -18.61 -10.83
N PRO A 157 7.75 -17.87 -9.93
CA PRO A 157 8.26 -16.64 -9.40
C PRO A 157 9.61 -16.79 -8.69
N PHE A 158 9.86 -17.95 -8.08
CA PHE A 158 11.12 -18.24 -7.39
C PHE A 158 12.25 -18.68 -8.33
N LEU A 159 11.92 -19.18 -9.53
CA LEU A 159 12.90 -19.60 -10.55
C LEU A 159 13.45 -18.40 -11.34
N GLY A 160 12.74 -17.26 -11.34
CA GLY A 160 13.12 -16.01 -12.01
C GLY A 160 14.13 -15.14 -11.24
N LEU A 161 14.54 -15.54 -10.03
CA LEU A 161 15.44 -14.77 -9.17
C LEU A 161 16.90 -14.74 -9.64
N GLY A 162 17.15 -14.91 -10.91
CA GLY A 162 18.36 -14.58 -11.68
C GLY A 162 19.72 -15.09 -11.18
N SER A 163 19.94 -15.26 -9.88
CA SER A 163 21.17 -15.79 -9.31
C SER A 163 20.95 -16.48 -7.95
N ILE A 164 21.81 -17.45 -7.64
CA ILE A 164 21.84 -18.12 -6.33
C ILE A 164 22.03 -17.10 -5.20
N GLY A 165 22.80 -16.02 -5.44
CA GLY A 165 23.02 -14.93 -4.48
C GLY A 165 21.76 -14.19 -4.11
N ALA A 166 20.91 -13.84 -5.09
CA ALA A 166 19.62 -13.18 -4.85
C ALA A 166 18.65 -14.05 -4.03
N GLY A 167 18.66 -15.37 -4.28
CA GLY A 167 17.88 -16.31 -3.49
C GLY A 167 18.33 -16.42 -2.03
N ILE A 168 19.64 -16.39 -1.78
CA ILE A 168 20.22 -16.41 -0.42
C ILE A 168 19.89 -15.11 0.31
N ASP A 169 20.00 -13.96 -0.36
CA ASP A 169 19.67 -12.67 0.25
C ASP A 169 18.17 -12.56 0.56
N LEU A 170 17.32 -13.05 -0.33
CA LEU A 170 15.88 -13.14 -0.07
C LEU A 170 15.59 -14.01 1.16
N LEU A 171 16.22 -15.17 1.26
CA LEU A 171 16.04 -16.07 2.40
C LEU A 171 16.52 -15.43 3.71
N LYS A 172 17.66 -14.73 3.72
CA LYS A 172 18.14 -13.98 4.88
C LYS A 172 17.15 -12.90 5.31
N ASN A 173 16.60 -12.16 4.36
CA ASN A 173 15.60 -11.11 4.63
C ASN A 173 14.24 -11.68 5.09
N LEU A 174 13.92 -12.92 4.75
CA LEU A 174 12.73 -13.61 5.25
C LEU A 174 12.92 -14.15 6.68
N LEU A 175 14.15 -14.57 7.04
CA LEU A 175 14.45 -15.18 8.33
C LEU A 175 14.83 -14.17 9.43
N ALA A 176 15.44 -13.05 9.07
CA ALA A 176 15.75 -11.97 10.00
C ALA A 176 14.51 -11.12 10.26
N SER A 177 14.36 -10.60 11.49
CA SER A 177 13.32 -9.60 11.75
C SER A 177 13.72 -8.20 11.28
N LEU A 178 12.74 -7.37 10.96
CA LEU A 178 12.96 -5.96 10.59
C LEU A 178 13.67 -5.21 11.72
N SER A 179 13.29 -5.45 12.97
CA SER A 179 13.93 -4.87 14.16
C SER A 179 15.41 -5.23 14.25
N GLN A 180 15.76 -6.50 14.07
CA GLN A 180 17.18 -6.94 14.08
C GLN A 180 17.97 -6.32 12.93
N HIS A 181 17.39 -6.32 11.71
CA HIS A 181 18.04 -5.77 10.54
C HIS A 181 18.35 -4.28 10.70
N VAL A 182 17.39 -3.49 11.17
CA VAL A 182 17.55 -2.05 11.39
C VAL A 182 18.51 -1.77 12.55
N SER A 183 18.38 -2.49 13.68
CA SER A 183 19.24 -2.30 14.85
C SER A 183 20.71 -2.67 14.62
N SER A 184 21.00 -3.51 13.63
CA SER A 184 22.39 -3.81 13.22
C SER A 184 23.09 -2.65 12.52
N GLN A 185 22.34 -1.66 12.03
CA GLN A 185 22.85 -0.52 11.25
C GLN A 185 22.74 0.81 11.99
N PHE A 186 21.66 1.01 12.77
CA PHE A 186 21.34 2.27 13.43
C PHE A 186 21.21 2.05 14.95
N THR A 187 21.82 2.94 15.73
CA THR A 187 21.82 2.85 17.20
C THR A 187 20.78 3.75 17.85
N ASP A 188 20.50 4.91 17.27
CA ASP A 188 19.51 5.84 17.82
C ASP A 188 18.10 5.29 17.65
N VAL A 189 17.31 5.33 18.73
CA VAL A 189 15.95 4.77 18.77
C VAL A 189 15.01 5.49 17.80
N ARG A 190 15.20 6.78 17.58
CA ARG A 190 14.35 7.59 16.68
C ARG A 190 14.50 7.15 15.24
N LEU A 191 15.75 6.89 14.79
CA LEU A 191 16.03 6.38 13.45
C LEU A 191 15.47 4.96 13.26
N ARG A 192 15.62 4.13 14.29
CA ARG A 192 15.04 2.78 14.27
C ARG A 192 13.52 2.82 14.20
N GLN A 193 12.86 3.74 14.91
CA GLN A 193 11.41 3.90 14.83
C GLN A 193 10.94 4.27 13.42
N ILE A 194 11.61 5.21 12.75
CA ILE A 194 11.29 5.56 11.36
C ILE A 194 11.40 4.33 10.44
N LEU A 195 12.51 3.59 10.52
CA LEU A 195 12.78 2.48 9.61
C LEU A 195 12.01 1.19 9.96
N THR A 196 11.49 1.07 11.18
CA THR A 196 10.62 -0.06 11.57
C THR A 196 9.13 0.27 11.51
N TYR A 197 8.77 1.54 11.33
CA TYR A 197 7.38 2.00 11.20
C TYR A 197 6.56 1.19 10.17
N PRO A 198 7.12 0.73 9.04
CA PRO A 198 6.37 -0.08 8.07
C PRO A 198 5.72 -1.36 8.63
N ALA A 199 6.18 -1.89 9.75
CA ALA A 199 5.54 -3.02 10.43
C ALA A 199 4.07 -2.73 10.83
N VAL A 200 3.72 -1.45 11.05
CA VAL A 200 2.36 -1.01 11.36
C VAL A 200 1.37 -1.37 10.24
N PHE A 201 1.79 -1.31 8.98
CA PHE A 201 0.94 -1.66 7.83
C PHE A 201 0.53 -3.15 7.83
N LEU A 202 1.30 -3.99 8.51
CA LEU A 202 1.03 -5.42 8.67
C LEU A 202 0.29 -5.73 9.97
N SER A 203 -0.03 -4.71 10.78
CA SER A 203 -0.54 -4.90 12.15
C SER A 203 0.37 -5.83 12.97
N SER A 204 1.68 -5.72 12.77
CA SER A 204 2.70 -6.56 13.38
C SER A 204 3.73 -5.73 14.13
N ARG A 205 4.44 -6.37 15.08
CA ARG A 205 5.58 -5.74 15.74
C ARG A 205 6.84 -5.87 14.87
N PRO A 206 7.79 -4.93 14.91
CA PRO A 206 9.04 -5.01 14.15
C PRO A 206 9.86 -6.27 14.40
N GLU A 207 9.74 -6.86 15.61
CA GLU A 207 10.40 -8.11 15.99
C GLU A 207 9.81 -9.34 15.27
N ASP A 208 8.52 -9.28 14.94
CA ASP A 208 7.76 -10.36 14.30
C ASP A 208 7.63 -10.16 12.77
N THR A 209 8.09 -9.01 12.27
CA THR A 209 8.03 -8.65 10.85
C THR A 209 9.33 -9.06 10.16
N PRO A 210 9.29 -9.81 9.03
CA PRO A 210 10.48 -10.12 8.26
C PRO A 210 11.20 -8.88 7.75
N ALA A 211 12.54 -8.92 7.72
CA ALA A 211 13.37 -7.82 7.22
C ALA A 211 13.10 -7.48 5.75
N LEU A 212 12.51 -8.40 4.99
CA LEU A 212 12.02 -8.15 3.62
C LEU A 212 11.15 -6.87 3.55
N TYR A 213 10.37 -6.59 4.59
CA TYR A 213 9.50 -5.42 4.64
C TYR A 213 10.21 -4.06 4.74
N GLN A 214 11.56 -4.04 4.79
CA GLN A 214 12.35 -2.83 4.52
C GLN A 214 12.02 -2.20 3.16
N LEU A 215 11.52 -2.99 2.19
CA LEU A 215 11.05 -2.50 0.90
C LEU A 215 10.00 -1.39 1.04
N MET A 216 9.20 -1.39 2.11
CA MET A 216 8.21 -0.35 2.38
C MET A 216 8.84 0.99 2.74
N SER A 217 10.09 1.00 3.25
CA SER A 217 10.83 2.25 3.46
C SER A 217 11.17 2.93 2.13
N TYR A 218 11.28 2.18 1.03
CA TYR A 218 11.45 2.77 -0.30
C TYR A 218 10.18 3.50 -0.75
N THR A 219 9.00 2.90 -0.56
CA THR A 219 7.73 3.53 -0.94
C THR A 219 7.44 4.77 -0.11
N ASP A 220 7.76 4.74 1.17
CA ASP A 220 7.53 5.82 2.12
C ASP A 220 8.55 6.97 1.93
N LEU A 221 9.84 6.64 1.98
CA LEU A 221 10.92 7.63 2.12
C LEU A 221 11.55 8.06 0.78
N VAL A 222 11.28 7.33 -0.32
CA VAL A 222 11.84 7.65 -1.65
C VAL A 222 10.74 7.99 -2.65
N GLN A 223 9.71 7.14 -2.78
CA GLN A 223 8.57 7.46 -3.66
C GLN A 223 7.69 8.56 -3.04
N GLY A 224 7.76 8.71 -1.73
CA GLY A 224 6.99 9.69 -0.96
C GLY A 224 5.55 9.28 -0.70
N VAL A 225 4.94 9.97 0.26
CA VAL A 225 3.55 9.75 0.63
C VAL A 225 2.65 10.63 -0.23
N LYS A 226 1.72 10.03 -0.94
CA LYS A 226 0.66 10.74 -1.66
C LYS A 226 -0.64 10.70 -0.86
N TYR A 227 -1.46 11.72 -1.07
CA TYR A 227 -2.78 11.83 -0.45
C TYR A 227 -3.83 12.15 -1.51
N PRO A 228 -4.89 11.36 -1.63
CA PRO A 228 -6.00 11.68 -2.52
C PRO A 228 -6.84 12.79 -1.89
N LEU A 229 -7.08 13.88 -2.63
CA LEU A 229 -7.93 14.96 -2.16
C LEU A 229 -9.36 14.45 -1.92
N GLY A 230 -9.91 14.79 -0.77
CA GLY A 230 -11.18 14.24 -0.30
C GLY A 230 -11.03 13.01 0.61
N GLY A 231 -9.80 12.61 0.97
CA GLY A 231 -9.50 11.44 1.80
C GLY A 231 -9.37 10.16 0.99
N PHE A 232 -8.95 9.08 1.65
CA PHE A 232 -8.79 7.78 0.98
C PHE A 232 -10.14 7.23 0.45
N THR A 233 -11.26 7.71 0.97
CA THR A 233 -12.60 7.44 0.45
C THR A 233 -12.73 7.80 -1.03
N ALA A 234 -12.01 8.82 -1.54
CA ALA A 234 -12.03 9.17 -2.96
C ALA A 234 -11.60 7.97 -3.85
N VAL A 235 -10.67 7.14 -3.39
CA VAL A 235 -10.28 5.91 -4.09
C VAL A 235 -11.47 4.94 -4.16
N VAL A 236 -12.16 4.75 -3.04
CA VAL A 236 -13.35 3.87 -2.98
C VAL A 236 -14.48 4.39 -3.88
N GLU A 237 -14.71 5.69 -3.85
CA GLU A 237 -15.73 6.35 -4.68
C GLU A 237 -15.41 6.21 -6.17
N SER A 238 -14.13 6.32 -6.56
CA SER A 238 -13.71 6.09 -7.94
C SER A 238 -14.00 4.66 -8.41
N LEU A 239 -13.65 3.66 -7.60
CA LEU A 239 -13.93 2.26 -7.89
C LEU A 239 -15.43 1.98 -7.98
N HIS A 240 -16.22 2.55 -7.08
CA HIS A 240 -17.68 2.43 -7.08
C HIS A 240 -18.30 3.07 -8.34
N LYS A 241 -17.84 4.26 -8.72
CA LYS A 241 -18.24 4.94 -9.96
C LYS A 241 -17.95 4.08 -11.18
N LEU A 242 -16.72 3.53 -11.27
CA LEU A 242 -16.32 2.65 -12.36
C LEU A 242 -17.16 1.36 -12.42
N ALA A 243 -17.46 0.76 -11.28
CA ALA A 243 -18.33 -0.42 -11.19
C ALA A 243 -19.75 -0.11 -11.71
N LYS A 244 -20.33 1.00 -11.27
CA LYS A 244 -21.66 1.44 -11.75
C LYS A 244 -21.69 1.71 -13.26
N GLN A 245 -20.67 2.37 -13.79
CA GLN A 245 -20.55 2.66 -15.23
C GLN A 245 -20.52 1.39 -16.09
N ARG A 246 -20.06 0.27 -15.52
CA ARG A 246 -19.99 -1.05 -16.18
C ARG A 246 -21.19 -1.95 -15.89
N GLY A 247 -22.22 -1.41 -15.25
CA GLY A 247 -23.45 -2.15 -14.98
C GLY A 247 -23.33 -3.17 -13.83
N VAL A 248 -22.34 -3.03 -12.95
CA VAL A 248 -22.24 -3.86 -11.74
C VAL A 248 -23.41 -3.51 -10.81
N GLU A 249 -24.17 -4.52 -10.42
CA GLU A 249 -25.24 -4.41 -9.43
C GLU A 249 -24.63 -4.56 -8.02
N ILE A 250 -25.05 -3.71 -7.07
CA ILE A 250 -24.65 -3.82 -5.67
C ILE A 250 -25.89 -3.92 -4.80
N LEU A 251 -26.01 -5.03 -4.10
CA LEU A 251 -27.08 -5.31 -3.14
C LEU A 251 -26.59 -4.95 -1.74
N PHE A 252 -26.96 -3.77 -1.27
CA PHE A 252 -26.65 -3.30 0.07
C PHE A 252 -27.52 -3.97 1.13
N GLU A 253 -27.11 -3.85 2.41
CA GLU A 253 -27.81 -4.38 3.58
C GLU A 253 -28.16 -5.88 3.45
N THR A 254 -27.35 -6.57 2.65
CA THR A 254 -27.53 -7.98 2.30
C THR A 254 -26.35 -8.79 2.78
N SER A 255 -26.59 -9.64 3.79
CA SER A 255 -25.57 -10.53 4.34
C SER A 255 -25.59 -11.89 3.64
N CYS A 256 -24.40 -12.39 3.31
CA CYS A 256 -24.24 -13.77 2.89
C CYS A 256 -24.18 -14.66 4.14
N VAL A 257 -25.05 -15.64 4.22
CA VAL A 257 -25.06 -16.66 5.28
C VAL A 257 -24.68 -18.01 4.68
N ALA A 258 -23.84 -18.80 5.40
CA ALA A 258 -23.42 -20.13 4.98
C ALA A 258 -24.47 -21.17 5.36
#